data_8072da060fe2742f501031d238092162
#
_entry.id   8072da060fe2742f501031d238092162
#
_cell.length_a   1.000
_cell.length_b   1.000
_cell.length_c   1.000
_cell.angle_alpha   90.00
_cell.angle_beta   90.00
_cell.angle_gamma   90.00
#
_symmetry.space_group_name_H-M   'P 1'
#
loop_
_entity.id
_entity.type
_entity.pdbx_description
1 polymer ?
#
loop_
_entity_poly.entity_id
_entity_poly.type
_entity_poly.pdbx_seq_one_letter_code
_entity_poly.pdbx_strand_id
1 'polypeptide(L)'
;MAKRVALVTGGARGIGLGIALRLADDGYAVAISGRRSVEEAKDAVELINECCHGEPGFGALYVQADVAEGRARARLLLAVEERFGRLDVLVNNAGIAPPVRADLLEAREEHFDAVMATNLKGPYFLTQAAAAWMIRQHESLGAGHRAIVNIGSVSATVASTNRGEYCLSKAGVAMATRLWAARLAEFGIGVYEVRPGIIESDMTEGVRGKYDTLIASGLLIEKRWGTAADVASAVSVLARGELPYATGSVLVVDGGLTQQRL
;
A
#
# COMPACT_ATOMS: atom_id res chain seq x y z
N MET A 1 -1.77 -8.08 26.20
CA MET A 1 -2.68 -7.24 25.38
C MET A 1 -2.89 -7.93 24.04
N ALA A 2 -4.09 -7.87 23.45
CA ALA A 2 -4.32 -8.42 22.11
C ALA A 2 -3.40 -7.71 21.11
N LYS A 3 -2.73 -8.47 20.23
CA LYS A 3 -1.79 -7.96 19.24
C LYS A 3 -2.53 -7.09 18.21
N ARG A 4 -1.95 -5.95 17.81
CA ARG A 4 -2.52 -5.11 16.73
C ARG A 4 -2.46 -5.86 15.41
N VAL A 5 -3.42 -5.60 14.53
CA VAL A 5 -3.57 -6.29 13.24
C VAL A 5 -3.38 -5.31 12.08
N ALA A 6 -2.57 -5.70 11.13
CA ALA A 6 -2.36 -4.96 9.88
C ALA A 6 -2.82 -5.79 8.67
N LEU A 7 -3.54 -5.16 7.76
CA LEU A 7 -3.89 -5.71 6.44
C LEU A 7 -3.10 -4.98 5.35
N VAL A 8 -2.32 -5.73 4.56
CA VAL A 8 -1.55 -5.20 3.42
C VAL A 8 -2.08 -5.80 2.12
N THR A 9 -2.69 -5.00 1.27
CA THR A 9 -3.13 -5.47 -0.05
C THR A 9 -1.96 -5.55 -1.03
N GLY A 10 -1.91 -6.60 -1.87
CA GLY A 10 -0.74 -6.87 -2.73
C GLY A 10 0.51 -7.24 -1.91
N GLY A 11 0.33 -7.88 -0.75
CA GLY A 11 1.37 -8.13 0.25
C GLY A 11 2.27 -9.34 -0.01
N ALA A 12 2.06 -10.10 -1.10
CA ALA A 12 2.81 -11.34 -1.34
C ALA A 12 4.14 -11.13 -2.12
N ARG A 13 4.48 -9.89 -2.51
CA ARG A 13 5.74 -9.57 -3.22
C ARG A 13 6.07 -8.08 -3.19
N GLY A 14 7.28 -7.74 -3.64
CA GLY A 14 7.74 -6.38 -3.87
C GLY A 14 7.54 -5.46 -2.66
N ILE A 15 7.07 -4.24 -2.90
CA ILE A 15 6.84 -3.24 -1.85
C ILE A 15 5.88 -3.77 -0.76
N GLY A 16 4.80 -4.44 -1.18
CA GLY A 16 3.80 -4.97 -0.25
C GLY A 16 4.37 -6.02 0.71
N LEU A 17 5.22 -6.92 0.22
CA LEU A 17 5.89 -7.91 1.06
C LEU A 17 6.88 -7.23 2.03
N GLY A 18 7.68 -6.28 1.56
CA GLY A 18 8.56 -5.51 2.44
C GLY A 18 7.81 -4.79 3.56
N ILE A 19 6.64 -4.22 3.25
CA ILE A 19 5.76 -3.60 4.25
C ILE A 19 5.23 -4.65 5.23
N ALA A 20 4.77 -5.80 4.74
CA ALA A 20 4.23 -6.88 5.58
C ALA A 20 5.28 -7.44 6.55
N LEU A 21 6.51 -7.69 6.07
CA LEU A 21 7.64 -8.13 6.90
C LEU A 21 7.97 -7.11 7.99
N ARG A 22 8.06 -5.84 7.64
CA ARG A 22 8.34 -4.78 8.61
C ARG A 22 7.25 -4.63 9.66
N LEU A 23 5.99 -4.70 9.29
CA LEU A 23 4.88 -4.63 10.26
C LEU A 23 4.84 -5.87 11.17
N ALA A 24 5.23 -7.05 10.67
CA ALA A 24 5.40 -8.25 11.49
C ALA A 24 6.53 -8.06 12.53
N ASP A 25 7.68 -7.53 12.10
CA ASP A 25 8.81 -7.18 12.98
C ASP A 25 8.43 -6.11 14.01
N ASP A 26 7.61 -5.14 13.64
CA ASP A 26 7.03 -4.13 14.54
C ASP A 26 5.97 -4.72 15.52
N GLY A 27 5.71 -6.03 15.46
CA GLY A 27 4.83 -6.75 16.40
C GLY A 27 3.37 -6.81 15.99
N TYR A 28 2.99 -6.53 14.75
CA TYR A 28 1.63 -6.74 14.26
C TYR A 28 1.37 -8.20 13.89
N ALA A 29 0.13 -8.67 14.08
CA ALA A 29 -0.37 -9.80 13.30
C ALA A 29 -0.71 -9.28 11.89
N VAL A 30 -0.28 -10.00 10.85
CA VAL A 30 -0.34 -9.47 9.49
C VAL A 30 -1.25 -10.32 8.60
N ALA A 31 -2.25 -9.69 8.01
CA ALA A 31 -2.98 -10.22 6.87
C ALA A 31 -2.42 -9.61 5.58
N ILE A 32 -2.25 -10.45 4.58
CA ILE A 32 -1.89 -10.01 3.23
C ILE A 32 -2.91 -10.52 2.21
N SER A 33 -3.09 -9.79 1.13
CA SER A 33 -3.93 -10.25 0.02
C SER A 33 -3.28 -10.05 -1.34
N GLY A 34 -3.76 -10.76 -2.33
CA GLY A 34 -3.30 -10.67 -3.70
C GLY A 34 -4.13 -11.54 -4.63
N ARG A 35 -3.83 -11.50 -5.94
CA ARG A 35 -4.54 -12.30 -6.96
C ARG A 35 -3.96 -13.71 -7.14
N ARG A 36 -2.74 -13.94 -6.65
CA ARG A 36 -2.07 -15.25 -6.72
C ARG A 36 -2.85 -16.29 -5.92
N SER A 37 -2.64 -17.56 -6.25
CA SER A 37 -3.17 -18.66 -5.45
C SER A 37 -2.52 -18.69 -4.05
N VAL A 38 -3.09 -19.47 -3.15
CA VAL A 38 -2.52 -19.67 -1.79
C VAL A 38 -1.14 -20.31 -1.88
N GLU A 39 -0.96 -21.26 -2.81
CA GLU A 39 0.30 -21.96 -3.04
C GLU A 39 1.40 -20.99 -3.49
N GLU A 40 1.09 -20.08 -4.41
CA GLU A 40 2.04 -19.07 -4.91
C GLU A 40 2.40 -18.01 -3.86
N ALA A 41 1.58 -17.86 -2.84
CA ALA A 41 1.82 -16.92 -1.73
C ALA A 41 2.47 -17.57 -0.50
N LYS A 42 2.71 -18.89 -0.53
CA LYS A 42 3.19 -19.68 0.61
C LYS A 42 4.51 -19.14 1.17
N ASP A 43 5.49 -18.92 0.31
CA ASP A 43 6.82 -18.42 0.72
C ASP A 43 6.71 -17.06 1.42
N ALA A 44 5.84 -16.17 0.92
CA ALA A 44 5.61 -14.87 1.55
C ALA A 44 5.00 -15.01 2.96
N VAL A 45 4.06 -15.93 3.13
CA VAL A 45 3.44 -16.25 4.43
C VAL A 45 4.47 -16.81 5.39
N GLU A 46 5.34 -17.72 4.94
CA GLU A 46 6.42 -18.30 5.75
C GLU A 46 7.40 -17.23 6.21
N LEU A 47 7.87 -16.37 5.31
CA LEU A 47 8.76 -15.25 5.67
C LEU A 47 8.14 -14.29 6.68
N ILE A 48 6.84 -13.96 6.55
CA ILE A 48 6.15 -13.10 7.51
C ILE A 48 6.04 -13.81 8.87
N ASN A 49 5.78 -15.11 8.89
CA ASN A 49 5.71 -15.90 10.12
C ASN A 49 7.04 -15.93 10.86
N GLU A 50 8.15 -16.01 10.16
CA GLU A 50 9.50 -15.94 10.74
C GLU A 50 9.74 -14.60 11.45
N CYS A 51 9.24 -13.49 10.88
CA CYS A 51 9.31 -12.16 11.51
C CYS A 51 8.37 -12.00 12.72
N CYS A 52 7.34 -12.83 12.87
CA CYS A 52 6.39 -12.74 13.99
C CYS A 52 6.92 -13.23 15.35
N HIS A 53 8.22 -13.55 15.47
CA HIS A 53 8.88 -14.00 16.70
C HIS A 53 8.22 -15.20 17.41
N GLY A 54 7.56 -16.08 16.66
CA GLY A 54 7.13 -17.39 17.14
C GLY A 54 6.01 -17.42 18.18
N GLU A 55 5.25 -16.35 18.39
CA GLU A 55 4.12 -16.37 19.30
C GLU A 55 2.96 -17.21 18.71
N PRO A 56 2.49 -18.27 19.44
CA PRO A 56 1.41 -19.12 18.98
C PRO A 56 0.12 -18.31 18.76
N GLY A 57 -0.54 -18.57 17.64
CA GLY A 57 -1.85 -17.99 17.32
C GLY A 57 -1.83 -16.71 16.46
N PHE A 58 -0.67 -16.14 16.15
CA PHE A 58 -0.51 -14.88 15.40
C PHE A 58 0.21 -15.02 14.06
N GLY A 59 0.13 -16.17 13.43
CA GLY A 59 0.70 -16.36 12.10
C GLY A 59 0.05 -15.45 11.05
N ALA A 60 0.77 -15.21 9.96
CA ALA A 60 0.28 -14.46 8.82
C ALA A 60 -0.96 -15.12 8.20
N LEU A 61 -1.89 -14.29 7.73
CA LEU A 61 -3.04 -14.73 6.93
C LEU A 61 -2.85 -14.28 5.48
N TYR A 62 -2.96 -15.19 4.53
CA TYR A 62 -3.12 -14.85 3.13
C TYR A 62 -4.56 -15.06 2.67
N VAL A 63 -5.11 -14.06 1.96
CA VAL A 63 -6.43 -14.16 1.34
C VAL A 63 -6.31 -13.85 -0.14
N GLN A 64 -6.65 -14.81 -1.00
CA GLN A 64 -6.72 -14.55 -2.44
C GLN A 64 -7.89 -13.61 -2.74
N ALA A 65 -7.58 -12.38 -3.15
CA ALA A 65 -8.58 -11.36 -3.42
C ALA A 65 -8.08 -10.35 -4.48
N ASP A 66 -8.90 -10.10 -5.50
CA ASP A 66 -8.73 -8.95 -6.38
C ASP A 66 -9.46 -7.75 -5.78
N VAL A 67 -8.71 -6.71 -5.43
CA VAL A 67 -9.29 -5.49 -4.82
C VAL A 67 -10.21 -4.73 -5.77
N ALA A 68 -10.12 -4.95 -7.10
CA ALA A 68 -11.04 -4.39 -8.07
C ALA A 68 -12.48 -4.90 -7.86
N GLU A 69 -12.64 -6.12 -7.33
CA GLU A 69 -13.93 -6.78 -7.16
C GLU A 69 -14.56 -6.53 -5.79
N GLY A 70 -15.81 -6.07 -5.76
CA GLY A 70 -16.53 -5.75 -4.51
C GLY A 70 -16.71 -6.97 -3.59
N ARG A 71 -17.08 -8.12 -4.18
CA ARG A 71 -17.26 -9.37 -3.41
C ARG A 71 -15.94 -9.89 -2.84
N ALA A 72 -14.83 -9.71 -3.55
CA ALA A 72 -13.51 -10.12 -3.06
C ALA A 72 -13.06 -9.25 -1.89
N ARG A 73 -13.31 -7.93 -1.94
CA ARG A 73 -13.03 -7.02 -0.80
C ARG A 73 -13.84 -7.37 0.44
N ALA A 74 -15.11 -7.73 0.27
CA ALA A 74 -15.96 -8.15 1.40
C ALA A 74 -15.45 -9.44 2.04
N ARG A 75 -15.14 -10.47 1.23
CA ARG A 75 -14.55 -11.72 1.73
C ARG A 75 -13.21 -11.51 2.41
N LEU A 76 -12.37 -10.61 1.89
CA LEU A 76 -11.09 -10.26 2.49
C LEU A 76 -11.27 -9.73 3.91
N LEU A 77 -12.12 -8.73 4.11
CA LEU A 77 -12.34 -8.16 5.45
C LEU A 77 -12.98 -9.17 6.40
N LEU A 78 -13.92 -9.98 5.92
CA LEU A 78 -14.54 -11.04 6.73
C LEU A 78 -13.49 -12.06 7.21
N ALA A 79 -12.60 -12.53 6.33
CA ALA A 79 -11.54 -13.46 6.71
C ALA A 79 -10.56 -12.88 7.75
N VAL A 80 -10.25 -11.57 7.64
CA VAL A 80 -9.44 -10.86 8.64
C VAL A 80 -10.19 -10.77 9.97
N GLU A 81 -11.48 -10.47 9.95
CA GLU A 81 -12.33 -10.38 11.14
C GLU A 81 -12.47 -11.74 11.83
N GLU A 82 -12.75 -12.81 11.09
CA GLU A 82 -12.84 -14.18 11.61
C GLU A 82 -11.52 -14.66 12.21
N ARG A 83 -10.39 -14.30 11.62
CA ARG A 83 -9.05 -14.77 12.06
C ARG A 83 -8.51 -13.99 13.25
N PHE A 84 -8.71 -12.68 13.30
CA PHE A 84 -8.05 -11.80 14.26
C PHE A 84 -9.02 -10.98 15.14
N GLY A 85 -10.28 -10.83 14.75
CA GLY A 85 -11.29 -10.08 15.50
C GLY A 85 -11.07 -8.56 15.51
N ARG A 86 -10.03 -8.03 14.83
CA ARG A 86 -9.70 -6.61 14.82
C ARG A 86 -8.91 -6.19 13.58
N LEU A 87 -8.93 -4.89 13.29
CA LEU A 87 -8.09 -4.27 12.28
C LEU A 87 -7.60 -2.91 12.79
N ASP A 88 -6.29 -2.72 12.87
CA ASP A 88 -5.69 -1.47 13.35
C ASP A 88 -5.02 -0.68 12.24
N VAL A 89 -4.46 -1.36 11.23
CA VAL A 89 -3.78 -0.75 10.10
C VAL A 89 -4.27 -1.35 8.80
N LEU A 90 -4.71 -0.51 7.87
CA LEU A 90 -4.93 -0.88 6.47
C LEU A 90 -3.86 -0.25 5.60
N VAL A 91 -3.12 -1.05 4.84
CA VAL A 91 -2.20 -0.57 3.81
C VAL A 91 -2.76 -0.90 2.43
N ASN A 92 -3.25 0.11 1.72
CA ASN A 92 -3.67 0.03 0.34
C ASN A 92 -2.44 0.09 -0.58
N ASN A 93 -1.80 -1.06 -0.80
CA ASN A 93 -0.61 -1.17 -1.63
C ASN A 93 -0.91 -1.83 -2.99
N ALA A 94 -1.95 -2.67 -3.10
CA ALA A 94 -2.28 -3.32 -4.37
C ALA A 94 -2.42 -2.29 -5.51
N GLY A 95 -1.72 -2.54 -6.60
CA GLY A 95 -1.74 -1.68 -7.77
C GLY A 95 -1.09 -2.35 -8.98
N ILE A 96 -1.46 -1.87 -10.15
CA ILE A 96 -0.91 -2.32 -11.43
C ILE A 96 -0.39 -1.14 -12.23
N ALA A 97 0.65 -1.39 -13.03
CA ALA A 97 0.98 -0.55 -14.17
C ALA A 97 -0.03 -0.82 -15.31
N PRO A 98 -0.16 0.06 -16.30
CA PRO A 98 -0.94 -0.27 -17.49
C PRO A 98 -0.36 -1.54 -18.15
N PRO A 99 -1.23 -2.44 -18.66
CA PRO A 99 -0.79 -3.68 -19.33
C PRO A 99 0.17 -3.41 -20.51
N VAL A 100 -0.07 -2.32 -21.20
CA VAL A 100 0.80 -1.81 -22.26
C VAL A 100 1.08 -0.35 -21.97
N ARG A 101 2.36 0.05 -22.00
CA ARG A 101 2.75 1.46 -21.93
C ARG A 101 2.60 2.07 -23.33
N ALA A 102 1.51 2.79 -23.54
CA ALA A 102 1.20 3.46 -24.78
C ALA A 102 1.20 4.98 -24.59
N ASP A 103 1.48 5.71 -25.67
CA ASP A 103 1.28 7.17 -25.68
C ASP A 103 -0.17 7.53 -25.40
N LEU A 104 -0.42 8.71 -24.83
CA LEU A 104 -1.79 9.18 -24.52
C LEU A 104 -2.71 9.17 -25.75
N LEU A 105 -2.17 9.38 -26.93
CA LEU A 105 -2.92 9.35 -28.20
C LEU A 105 -3.35 7.94 -28.63
N GLU A 106 -2.74 6.91 -28.03
CA GLU A 106 -2.97 5.48 -28.32
C GLU A 106 -3.53 4.72 -27.12
N ALA A 107 -3.88 5.43 -26.03
CA ALA A 107 -4.41 4.83 -24.82
C ALA A 107 -5.75 4.12 -25.10
N ARG A 108 -5.96 2.97 -24.46
CA ARG A 108 -7.14 2.12 -24.64
C ARG A 108 -8.03 2.17 -23.40
N GLU A 109 -9.34 2.28 -23.60
CA GLU A 109 -10.32 2.34 -22.50
C GLU A 109 -10.23 1.14 -21.55
N GLU A 110 -10.02 -0.08 -22.09
CA GLU A 110 -9.91 -1.29 -21.26
C GLU A 110 -8.72 -1.23 -20.30
N HIS A 111 -7.61 -0.62 -20.74
CA HIS A 111 -6.43 -0.46 -19.88
C HIS A 111 -6.68 0.62 -18.82
N PHE A 112 -7.33 1.72 -19.21
CA PHE A 112 -7.74 2.76 -18.29
C PHE A 112 -8.65 2.19 -17.20
N ASP A 113 -9.71 1.47 -17.57
CA ASP A 113 -10.66 0.88 -16.64
C ASP A 113 -10.01 -0.10 -15.68
N ALA A 114 -9.13 -0.98 -16.18
CA ALA A 114 -8.40 -1.93 -15.34
C ALA A 114 -7.51 -1.24 -14.31
N VAL A 115 -6.78 -0.20 -14.72
CA VAL A 115 -5.91 0.58 -13.83
C VAL A 115 -6.75 1.35 -12.80
N MET A 116 -7.80 2.01 -13.20
CA MET A 116 -8.68 2.77 -12.31
C MET A 116 -9.43 1.84 -11.33
N ALA A 117 -9.88 0.69 -11.79
CA ALA A 117 -10.55 -0.30 -10.94
C ALA A 117 -9.64 -0.82 -9.84
N THR A 118 -8.39 -1.15 -10.17
CA THR A 118 -7.44 -1.72 -9.20
C THR A 118 -6.80 -0.65 -8.33
N ASN A 119 -6.31 0.46 -8.94
CA ASN A 119 -5.46 1.42 -8.22
C ASN A 119 -6.27 2.47 -7.44
N LEU A 120 -7.51 2.75 -7.82
CA LEU A 120 -8.32 3.81 -7.23
C LEU A 120 -9.64 3.29 -6.65
N LYS A 121 -10.51 2.70 -7.48
CA LYS A 121 -11.83 2.24 -7.03
C LYS A 121 -11.72 1.17 -5.95
N GLY A 122 -10.84 0.20 -6.14
CA GLY A 122 -10.59 -0.89 -5.18
C GLY A 122 -10.23 -0.38 -3.79
N PRO A 123 -9.11 0.35 -3.63
CA PRO A 123 -8.70 0.89 -2.34
C PRO A 123 -9.69 1.90 -1.75
N TYR A 124 -10.40 2.70 -2.57
CA TYR A 124 -11.41 3.62 -2.08
C TYR A 124 -12.54 2.89 -1.33
N PHE A 125 -13.12 1.85 -1.93
CA PHE A 125 -14.21 1.09 -1.31
C PHE A 125 -13.73 0.09 -0.25
N LEU A 126 -12.49 -0.41 -0.33
CA LEU A 126 -11.90 -1.18 0.75
C LEU A 126 -11.70 -0.29 1.99
N THR A 127 -11.22 0.92 1.81
CA THR A 127 -11.10 1.93 2.88
C THR A 127 -12.46 2.23 3.52
N GLN A 128 -13.51 2.40 2.72
CA GLN A 128 -14.86 2.62 3.24
C GLN A 128 -15.31 1.50 4.19
N ALA A 129 -15.17 0.25 3.76
CA ALA A 129 -15.59 -0.89 4.55
C ALA A 129 -14.70 -1.13 5.80
N ALA A 130 -13.39 -0.97 5.64
CA ALA A 130 -12.42 -1.08 6.75
C ALA A 130 -12.62 0.03 7.78
N ALA A 131 -12.84 1.28 7.36
CA ALA A 131 -13.09 2.40 8.24
C ALA A 131 -14.38 2.20 9.05
N ALA A 132 -15.45 1.72 8.42
CA ALA A 132 -16.69 1.39 9.11
C ALA A 132 -16.48 0.31 10.19
N TRP A 133 -15.65 -0.69 9.93
CA TRP A 133 -15.27 -1.68 10.92
C TRP A 133 -14.39 -1.09 12.03
N MET A 134 -13.35 -0.32 11.70
CA MET A 134 -12.48 0.34 12.68
C MET A 134 -13.25 1.28 13.62
N ILE A 135 -14.30 1.96 13.12
CA ILE A 135 -15.18 2.82 13.92
C ILE A 135 -15.97 1.97 14.93
N ARG A 136 -16.64 0.91 14.49
CA ARG A 136 -17.38 -0.01 15.41
C ARG A 136 -16.45 -0.65 16.44
N GLN A 137 -15.24 -1.01 16.02
CA GLN A 137 -14.23 -1.61 16.90
C GLN A 137 -13.78 -0.64 18.01
N HIS A 138 -13.82 0.68 17.79
CA HIS A 138 -13.46 1.68 18.80
C HIS A 138 -14.33 1.57 20.04
N GLU A 139 -15.60 1.26 19.90
CA GLU A 139 -16.55 1.12 21.00
C GLU A 139 -16.20 -0.09 21.91
N SER A 140 -15.66 -1.16 21.33
CA SER A 140 -15.36 -2.41 22.05
C SER A 140 -13.92 -2.52 22.56
N LEU A 141 -12.94 -1.98 21.84
CA LEU A 141 -11.52 -2.12 22.14
C LEU A 141 -10.88 -0.84 22.71
N GLY A 142 -11.66 0.24 22.80
CA GLY A 142 -11.20 1.53 23.33
C GLY A 142 -10.27 2.29 22.39
N ALA A 143 -9.70 3.38 22.93
CA ALA A 143 -8.80 4.27 22.20
C ALA A 143 -7.45 3.56 21.92
N GLY A 144 -7.14 3.37 20.64
CA GLY A 144 -5.85 2.87 20.15
C GLY A 144 -5.53 3.55 18.83
N HIS A 145 -4.25 3.68 18.51
CA HIS A 145 -3.87 4.24 17.21
C HIS A 145 -4.34 3.32 16.08
N ARG A 146 -5.08 3.90 15.13
CA ARG A 146 -5.53 3.25 13.90
C ARG A 146 -5.09 4.08 12.71
N ALA A 147 -4.65 3.42 11.65
CA ALA A 147 -4.13 4.10 10.49
C ALA A 147 -4.58 3.43 9.18
N ILE A 148 -4.77 4.26 8.17
CA ILE A 148 -4.93 3.85 6.77
C ILE A 148 -3.79 4.49 5.99
N VAL A 149 -2.96 3.68 5.34
CA VAL A 149 -1.82 4.13 4.55
C VAL A 149 -2.05 3.76 3.10
N ASN A 150 -2.11 4.75 2.24
CA ASN A 150 -2.23 4.57 0.80
C ASN A 150 -0.85 4.63 0.14
N ILE A 151 -0.49 3.61 -0.63
CA ILE A 151 0.73 3.63 -1.43
C ILE A 151 0.44 4.32 -2.75
N GLY A 152 0.80 5.60 -2.78
CA GLY A 152 0.71 6.46 -3.94
C GLY A 152 1.84 6.21 -4.95
N SER A 153 2.38 7.28 -5.48
CA SER A 153 3.57 7.32 -6.35
C SER A 153 3.95 8.78 -6.58
N VAL A 154 5.21 9.04 -6.91
CA VAL A 154 5.62 10.34 -7.49
C VAL A 154 4.79 10.69 -8.74
N SER A 155 4.25 9.69 -9.44
CA SER A 155 3.33 9.87 -10.59
C SER A 155 2.00 10.54 -10.22
N ALA A 156 1.71 10.76 -8.95
CA ALA A 156 0.57 11.60 -8.54
C ALA A 156 0.76 13.08 -8.89
N THR A 157 2.01 13.51 -9.09
CA THR A 157 2.38 14.91 -9.38
C THR A 157 3.35 15.03 -10.56
N VAL A 158 4.03 13.96 -10.95
CA VAL A 158 4.97 13.94 -12.09
C VAL A 158 4.28 13.28 -13.28
N ALA A 159 4.15 14.02 -14.38
CA ALA A 159 3.51 13.55 -15.60
C ALA A 159 4.38 12.53 -16.35
N SER A 160 3.73 11.53 -16.93
CA SER A 160 4.35 10.56 -17.82
C SER A 160 3.38 10.21 -18.94
N THR A 161 3.65 10.66 -20.16
CA THR A 161 2.75 10.56 -21.32
C THR A 161 2.51 9.13 -21.80
N ASN A 162 3.34 8.17 -21.41
CA ASN A 162 3.21 6.76 -21.79
C ASN A 162 2.55 5.87 -20.71
N ARG A 163 1.86 6.47 -19.73
CA ARG A 163 1.12 5.80 -18.67
C ARG A 163 0.13 6.77 -17.98
N GLY A 164 -0.64 7.50 -18.78
CA GLY A 164 -1.56 8.53 -18.31
C GLY A 164 -2.57 8.02 -17.29
N GLU A 165 -3.18 6.88 -17.53
CA GLU A 165 -4.14 6.22 -16.64
C GLU A 165 -3.53 5.90 -15.26
N TYR A 166 -2.25 5.51 -15.21
CA TYR A 166 -1.55 5.30 -13.95
C TYR A 166 -1.35 6.63 -13.21
N CYS A 167 -0.92 7.68 -13.89
CA CYS A 167 -0.77 9.00 -13.27
C CYS A 167 -2.10 9.51 -12.72
N LEU A 168 -3.18 9.40 -13.49
CA LEU A 168 -4.54 9.76 -13.05
C LEU A 168 -4.99 8.94 -11.85
N SER A 169 -4.76 7.62 -11.85
CA SER A 169 -5.10 6.79 -10.71
C SER A 169 -4.36 7.20 -9.44
N LYS A 170 -3.06 7.55 -9.53
CA LYS A 170 -2.26 7.98 -8.38
C LYS A 170 -2.59 9.40 -7.91
N ALA A 171 -2.97 10.30 -8.82
CA ALA A 171 -3.53 11.60 -8.46
C ALA A 171 -4.88 11.43 -7.74
N GLY A 172 -5.72 10.48 -8.18
CA GLY A 172 -6.95 10.10 -7.51
C GLY A 172 -6.73 9.56 -6.10
N VAL A 173 -5.71 8.71 -5.89
CA VAL A 173 -5.31 8.21 -4.56
C VAL A 173 -4.91 9.36 -3.64
N ALA A 174 -4.17 10.35 -4.16
CA ALA A 174 -3.77 11.53 -3.39
C ALA A 174 -5.00 12.33 -2.89
N MET A 175 -6.01 12.52 -3.74
CA MET A 175 -7.26 13.18 -3.34
C MET A 175 -8.06 12.29 -2.39
N ALA A 176 -8.14 10.98 -2.63
CA ALA A 176 -8.82 10.04 -1.73
C ALA A 176 -8.21 10.06 -0.32
N THR A 177 -6.88 10.14 -0.20
CA THR A 177 -6.19 10.27 1.09
C THR A 177 -6.70 11.50 1.87
N ARG A 178 -6.78 12.65 1.22
CA ARG A 178 -7.28 13.90 1.85
C ARG A 178 -8.74 13.80 2.29
N LEU A 179 -9.59 13.24 1.42
CA LEU A 179 -11.01 13.05 1.71
C LEU A 179 -11.22 12.13 2.91
N TRP A 180 -10.53 10.99 2.94
CA TRP A 180 -10.60 10.05 4.06
C TRP A 180 -9.97 10.62 5.34
N ALA A 181 -8.86 11.37 5.25
CA ALA A 181 -8.27 12.05 6.40
C ALA A 181 -9.26 13.04 7.05
N ALA A 182 -9.91 13.88 6.23
CA ALA A 182 -10.90 14.82 6.71
C ALA A 182 -12.11 14.10 7.35
N ARG A 183 -12.59 13.00 6.73
CA ARG A 183 -13.79 12.29 7.21
C ARG A 183 -13.54 11.45 8.46
N LEU A 184 -12.32 10.92 8.64
CA LEU A 184 -12.03 9.96 9.71
C LEU A 184 -11.35 10.57 10.92
N ALA A 185 -10.97 11.84 10.88
CA ALA A 185 -10.32 12.55 11.98
C ALA A 185 -11.13 12.53 13.28
N GLU A 186 -12.45 12.71 13.21
CA GLU A 186 -13.34 12.66 14.36
C GLU A 186 -13.36 11.32 15.11
N PHE A 187 -12.97 10.21 14.41
CA PHE A 187 -12.86 8.87 14.98
C PHE A 187 -11.44 8.50 15.41
N GLY A 188 -10.48 9.44 15.36
CA GLY A 188 -9.09 9.20 15.71
C GLY A 188 -8.36 8.24 14.76
N ILE A 189 -8.84 8.07 13.52
CA ILE A 189 -8.21 7.23 12.49
C ILE A 189 -7.34 8.12 11.60
N GLY A 190 -6.02 7.91 11.65
CA GLY A 190 -5.08 8.61 10.78
C GLY A 190 -5.13 8.07 9.35
N VAL A 191 -5.09 8.95 8.35
CA VAL A 191 -5.02 8.54 6.92
C VAL A 191 -3.84 9.26 6.26
N TYR A 192 -2.97 8.48 5.62
CA TYR A 192 -1.71 8.96 5.10
C TYR A 192 -1.44 8.44 3.69
N GLU A 193 -0.53 9.09 2.98
CA GLU A 193 0.00 8.61 1.70
C GLU A 193 1.52 8.46 1.78
N VAL A 194 2.04 7.34 1.26
CA VAL A 194 3.47 7.18 0.97
C VAL A 194 3.63 7.20 -0.54
N ARG A 195 4.54 8.03 -1.07
CA ARG A 195 4.83 8.16 -2.50
C ARG A 195 6.21 7.61 -2.84
N PRO A 196 6.31 6.34 -3.26
CA PRO A 196 7.56 5.80 -3.74
C PRO A 196 7.99 6.46 -5.06
N GLY A 197 9.31 6.59 -5.24
CA GLY A 197 9.94 6.92 -6.51
C GLY A 197 10.26 5.67 -7.33
N ILE A 198 11.54 5.52 -7.69
CA ILE A 198 12.05 4.37 -8.46
C ILE A 198 12.49 3.29 -7.47
N ILE A 199 11.63 2.29 -7.27
CA ILE A 199 11.85 1.18 -6.33
C ILE A 199 12.12 -0.10 -7.10
N GLU A 200 13.10 -0.88 -6.66
CA GLU A 200 13.40 -2.21 -7.20
C GLU A 200 12.24 -3.17 -6.90
N SER A 201 11.62 -3.69 -7.96
CA SER A 201 10.47 -4.61 -7.87
C SER A 201 10.22 -5.28 -9.22
N ASP A 202 9.42 -6.34 -9.26
CA ASP A 202 8.98 -6.99 -10.51
C ASP A 202 8.35 -5.98 -11.50
N MET A 203 7.69 -4.94 -11.00
CA MET A 203 7.07 -3.91 -11.85
C MET A 203 8.10 -3.05 -12.61
N THR A 204 9.31 -2.94 -12.06
CA THR A 204 10.40 -2.12 -12.63
C THR A 204 11.46 -2.95 -13.35
N GLU A 205 11.41 -4.27 -13.27
CA GLU A 205 12.40 -5.18 -13.86
C GLU A 205 12.57 -4.94 -15.36
N GLY A 206 11.47 -4.87 -16.12
CA GLY A 206 11.48 -4.65 -17.58
C GLY A 206 12.06 -3.28 -18.03
N VAL A 207 12.33 -2.37 -17.11
CA VAL A 207 12.89 -1.03 -17.39
C VAL A 207 14.20 -0.77 -16.61
N ARG A 208 14.77 -1.82 -15.99
CA ARG A 208 15.94 -1.72 -15.10
C ARG A 208 17.11 -1.04 -15.80
N GLY A 209 17.56 -1.51 -16.94
CA GLY A 209 18.72 -0.95 -17.65
C GLY A 209 18.57 0.54 -18.03
N LYS A 210 17.35 0.97 -18.35
CA LYS A 210 17.06 2.38 -18.57
C LYS A 210 17.29 3.20 -17.31
N TYR A 211 16.77 2.74 -16.15
CA TYR A 211 16.92 3.48 -14.91
C TYR A 211 18.32 3.39 -14.32
N ASP A 212 19.06 2.29 -14.53
CA ASP A 212 20.47 2.19 -14.14
C ASP A 212 21.29 3.33 -14.78
N THR A 213 21.11 3.53 -16.08
CA THR A 213 21.78 4.63 -16.80
C THR A 213 21.36 6.01 -16.27
N LEU A 214 20.08 6.22 -16.04
CA LEU A 214 19.55 7.50 -15.53
C LEU A 214 20.01 7.80 -14.10
N ILE A 215 20.04 6.81 -13.23
CA ILE A 215 20.54 6.95 -11.85
C ILE A 215 22.02 7.28 -11.86
N ALA A 216 22.82 6.57 -12.67
CA ALA A 216 24.25 6.84 -12.83
C ALA A 216 24.50 8.27 -13.35
N SER A 217 23.64 8.78 -14.22
CA SER A 217 23.73 10.15 -14.75
C SER A 217 23.19 11.23 -13.79
N GLY A 218 22.75 10.85 -12.59
CA GLY A 218 22.32 11.80 -11.55
C GLY A 218 20.83 12.16 -11.57
N LEU A 219 19.96 11.31 -12.12
CA LEU A 219 18.51 11.47 -12.03
C LEU A 219 18.04 11.59 -10.59
N LEU A 220 18.62 10.77 -9.68
CA LEU A 220 18.33 10.77 -8.25
C LEU A 220 19.42 11.52 -7.48
N ILE A 221 19.04 12.16 -6.38
CA ILE A 221 20.01 12.74 -5.44
C ILE A 221 20.75 11.60 -4.73
N GLU A 222 19.99 10.61 -4.21
CA GLU A 222 20.56 9.35 -3.76
C GLU A 222 20.79 8.43 -4.96
N LYS A 223 22.05 8.29 -5.39
CA LYS A 223 22.43 7.56 -6.61
C LYS A 223 22.27 6.04 -6.47
N ARG A 224 21.11 5.59 -6.06
CA ARG A 224 20.75 4.18 -5.91
C ARG A 224 19.29 3.93 -6.23
N TRP A 225 18.94 2.70 -6.50
CA TRP A 225 17.56 2.26 -6.45
C TRP A 225 17.01 2.37 -5.01
N GLY A 226 15.74 2.76 -4.90
CA GLY A 226 15.00 2.54 -3.66
C GLY A 226 14.65 1.06 -3.51
N THR A 227 14.45 0.64 -2.28
CA THR A 227 14.09 -0.74 -1.92
C THR A 227 12.70 -0.81 -1.29
N ALA A 228 12.13 -2.02 -1.23
CA ALA A 228 10.90 -2.25 -0.48
C ALA A 228 11.05 -1.86 1.00
N ALA A 229 12.25 -2.03 1.58
CA ALA A 229 12.55 -1.65 2.96
C ALA A 229 12.52 -0.13 3.20
N ASP A 230 12.94 0.68 2.22
CA ASP A 230 12.84 2.15 2.31
C ASP A 230 11.37 2.59 2.46
N VAL A 231 10.48 2.01 1.63
CA VAL A 231 9.04 2.29 1.67
C VAL A 231 8.40 1.73 2.96
N ALA A 232 8.77 0.53 3.36
CA ALA A 232 8.27 -0.13 4.55
C ALA A 232 8.59 0.67 5.83
N SER A 233 9.77 1.29 5.90
CA SER A 233 10.16 2.15 7.02
C SER A 233 9.23 3.36 7.18
N ALA A 234 8.85 4.01 6.07
CA ALA A 234 7.90 5.11 6.09
C ALA A 234 6.50 4.65 6.55
N VAL A 235 6.03 3.49 6.05
CA VAL A 235 4.75 2.91 6.47
C VAL A 235 4.76 2.55 7.96
N SER A 236 5.85 1.97 8.45
CA SER A 236 6.03 1.59 9.85
C SER A 236 5.84 2.76 10.82
N VAL A 237 6.50 3.90 10.56
CA VAL A 237 6.37 5.14 11.36
C VAL A 237 4.90 5.59 11.44
N LEU A 238 4.18 5.56 10.32
CA LEU A 238 2.76 5.94 10.26
C LEU A 238 1.87 4.92 10.99
N ALA A 239 2.12 3.64 10.80
CA ALA A 239 1.37 2.55 11.42
C ALA A 239 1.53 2.53 12.95
N ARG A 240 2.69 2.87 13.47
CA ARG A 240 2.94 2.98 14.93
C ARG A 240 2.40 4.25 15.56
N GLY A 241 2.00 5.25 14.76
CA GLY A 241 1.49 6.52 15.27
C GLY A 241 2.57 7.48 15.76
N GLU A 242 3.79 7.36 15.24
CA GLU A 242 4.93 8.20 15.63
C GLU A 242 4.88 9.62 15.04
N LEU A 243 3.93 9.87 14.14
CA LEU A 243 3.66 11.20 13.60
C LEU A 243 2.25 11.67 14.06
N PRO A 244 2.10 12.06 15.31
CA PRO A 244 0.83 12.62 15.78
C PRO A 244 0.55 13.95 15.07
N TYR A 245 -0.72 14.27 14.88
CA TYR A 245 -1.16 15.52 14.23
C TYR A 245 -0.79 15.63 12.74
N ALA A 246 -0.55 14.49 12.06
CA ALA A 246 -0.08 14.45 10.68
C ALA A 246 -1.08 13.78 9.70
N THR A 247 -2.36 13.61 10.08
CA THR A 247 -3.35 13.02 9.16
C THR A 247 -3.48 13.83 7.87
N GLY A 248 -3.60 13.15 6.74
CA GLY A 248 -3.61 13.77 5.41
C GLY A 248 -2.22 14.02 4.82
N SER A 249 -1.14 13.79 5.58
CA SER A 249 0.23 14.01 5.12
C SER A 249 0.67 13.00 4.07
N VAL A 250 1.65 13.44 3.28
CA VAL A 250 2.32 12.65 2.25
C VAL A 250 3.79 12.50 2.62
N LEU A 251 4.27 11.26 2.73
CA LEU A 251 5.70 10.97 2.83
C LEU A 251 6.22 10.54 1.46
N VAL A 252 7.15 11.32 0.91
CA VAL A 252 7.80 11.01 -0.37
C VAL A 252 9.07 10.20 -0.09
N VAL A 253 9.18 9.01 -0.73
CA VAL A 253 10.31 8.08 -0.59
C VAL A 253 10.85 7.81 -1.98
N ASP A 254 11.65 8.75 -2.51
CA ASP A 254 12.00 8.80 -3.94
C ASP A 254 13.48 9.07 -4.23
N GLY A 255 14.36 9.07 -3.22
CA GLY A 255 15.78 9.36 -3.38
C GLY A 255 16.05 10.78 -3.94
N GLY A 256 15.10 11.69 -3.75
CA GLY A 256 15.19 13.07 -4.23
C GLY A 256 14.83 13.24 -5.71
N LEU A 257 14.12 12.29 -6.33
CA LEU A 257 13.67 12.35 -7.73
C LEU A 257 12.83 13.62 -8.01
N THR A 258 11.96 14.00 -7.10
CA THR A 258 11.04 15.13 -7.27
C THR A 258 11.58 16.45 -6.73
N GLN A 259 12.78 16.47 -6.19
CA GLN A 259 13.40 17.70 -5.69
C GLN A 259 13.94 18.57 -6.84
N GLN A 260 13.51 19.82 -6.89
CA GLN A 260 14.09 20.79 -7.83
C GLN A 260 15.53 21.09 -7.42
N ARG A 261 16.41 21.14 -8.42
CA ARG A 261 17.83 21.47 -8.25
C ARG A 261 18.20 22.62 -9.16
N LEU A 262 19.06 23.50 -8.67
CA LEU A 262 19.71 24.57 -9.46
C LEU A 262 20.87 24.02 -10.25
#